data_6425ce250d359c2887eacd1575b7971e
#
_entry.id   6425ce250d359c2887eacd1575b7971e
#
_cell.length_a   1.000
_cell.length_b   1.000
_cell.length_c   1.000
_cell.angle_alpha   90.00
_cell.angle_beta   90.00
_cell.angle_gamma   90.00
#
_symmetry.space_group_name_H-M   'P 1'
#
loop_
_entity.id
_entity.type
_entity.pdbx_description
1 polymer ?
#
loop_
_entity_poly.entity_id
_entity_poly.type
_entity_poly.pdbx_seq_one_letter_code
_entity_poly.pdbx_strand_id
1 'polypeptide(L)'
;MNRYRIKLAETPAEREQVHRLNYETFVEEIPQHAPNPERRLVDRFDAENEYAIALSGDGGVIGMLALRAQRPFSLDQKLERLDDYLPPHRSLCELRLLAVRREHRHRVLMRDLVAFTARRCMQAGHDLAVISGTTRQLALYRHLGFAPFGPLVGAPDAQFQPMLLSLEGLQANAGSALGVTGSAPTPPAPARFTTGPVAVSAATHAAMAGEAAAHRSGEFVASVARVRRALCELTGADDAALLVGTGTLANDAVAAALRARPGRGLVLANGEFGERLIEQARCAGLEFRELRLPWGEPFPESQVAEAAVHGGASWLWAVHCETSTGVLNDLDALKRSAGRAHAALCLDCISSIGTVPLRLEGVWLASASSAKGLAAYPGLAAVLVNGAAPRTVPPTARYLDLAYWLRRDSVPFTHSSNLVAALEAALARVDWDARLRDTARHARWLRDALRAQGLALVAPEAAASPSVASIALPDGVPAAEVGAALLRRGFEIAWRSAYLASRNWVQVALMGAYDRVALRQLPGALAEEVRARTRDAERAA
;
A
#
# COMPACT_ATOMS: atom_id res chain seq x y z
N MET A 1 25.19 37.95 -12.75
CA MET A 1 24.96 37.32 -11.43
C MET A 1 23.73 37.96 -10.83
N ASN A 2 22.64 37.20 -10.66
CA ASN A 2 21.39 37.74 -10.08
C ASN A 2 21.63 38.11 -8.60
N ARG A 3 21.54 39.41 -8.29
CA ARG A 3 21.78 39.92 -6.93
C ARG A 3 20.50 39.96 -6.09
N TYR A 4 19.75 38.86 -6.01
CA TYR A 4 18.60 38.74 -5.09
C TYR A 4 18.63 37.38 -4.38
N ARG A 5 17.98 37.33 -3.21
CA ARG A 5 17.80 36.11 -2.42
C ARG A 5 16.31 35.86 -2.21
N ILE A 6 15.86 34.61 -2.39
CA ILE A 6 14.47 34.20 -2.13
C ILE A 6 14.39 33.44 -0.81
N LYS A 7 13.42 33.82 0.04
CA LYS A 7 13.13 33.21 1.35
C LYS A 7 11.65 33.40 1.70
N LEU A 8 11.21 32.81 2.80
CA LEU A 8 9.92 33.17 3.42
C LEU A 8 10.08 34.49 4.21
N ALA A 9 9.02 35.32 4.22
CA ALA A 9 8.96 36.51 5.05
C ALA A 9 8.82 36.10 6.52
N GLU A 10 9.79 36.46 7.35
CA GLU A 10 9.89 36.06 8.75
C GLU A 10 9.75 37.22 9.70
N THR A 11 10.07 38.43 9.27
CA THR A 11 10.09 39.62 10.13
C THR A 11 8.91 40.54 9.84
N PRO A 12 8.45 41.34 10.87
CA PRO A 12 7.43 42.36 10.66
C PRO A 12 7.81 43.38 9.59
N ALA A 13 9.10 43.74 9.49
CA ALA A 13 9.60 44.69 8.50
C ALA A 13 9.49 44.13 7.06
N GLU A 14 9.73 42.82 6.85
CA GLU A 14 9.54 42.16 5.56
C GLU A 14 8.03 42.09 5.21
N ARG A 15 7.15 41.78 6.17
CA ARG A 15 5.70 41.78 5.94
C ARG A 15 5.17 43.18 5.60
N GLU A 16 5.67 44.20 6.25
CA GLU A 16 5.33 45.61 5.91
C GLU A 16 5.72 45.94 4.47
N GLN A 17 6.88 45.51 4.01
CA GLN A 17 7.29 45.69 2.60
C GLN A 17 6.40 44.89 1.63
N VAL A 18 5.94 43.70 2.03
CA VAL A 18 4.95 42.91 1.27
C VAL A 18 3.64 43.69 1.12
N HIS A 19 3.12 44.30 2.20
CA HIS A 19 1.88 45.09 2.17
C HIS A 19 2.01 46.33 1.26
N ARG A 20 3.18 46.94 1.20
CA ARG A 20 3.45 48.06 0.28
C ARG A 20 3.55 47.62 -1.16
N LEU A 21 4.24 46.49 -1.43
CA LEU A 21 4.31 45.92 -2.77
C LEU A 21 2.93 45.47 -3.27
N ASN A 22 2.06 44.96 -2.36
CA ASN A 22 0.67 44.68 -2.65
C ASN A 22 -0.07 45.92 -3.12
N TYR A 23 0.11 47.03 -2.41
CA TYR A 23 -0.52 48.31 -2.74
C TYR A 23 -0.01 48.82 -4.11
N GLU A 24 1.32 48.88 -4.31
CA GLU A 24 1.94 49.27 -5.60
C GLU A 24 1.34 48.47 -6.77
N THR A 25 1.17 47.13 -6.57
CA THR A 25 0.72 46.25 -7.64
C THR A 25 -0.79 46.26 -7.84
N PHE A 26 -1.59 46.14 -6.76
CA PHE A 26 -3.05 45.88 -6.87
C PHE A 26 -3.93 47.09 -6.62
N VAL A 27 -3.34 48.26 -6.31
CA VAL A 27 -4.04 49.53 -6.24
C VAL A 27 -3.53 50.50 -7.32
N GLU A 28 -2.21 50.67 -7.47
CA GLU A 28 -1.66 51.67 -8.38
C GLU A 28 -1.51 51.16 -9.81
N GLU A 29 -0.98 49.92 -10.00
CA GLU A 29 -0.76 49.37 -11.37
C GLU A 29 -1.98 48.63 -11.93
N ILE A 30 -2.63 47.80 -11.12
CA ILE A 30 -3.80 47.01 -11.48
C ILE A 30 -4.92 47.39 -10.51
N PRO A 31 -5.71 48.46 -10.76
CA PRO A 31 -6.64 49.04 -9.79
C PRO A 31 -7.79 48.06 -9.47
N GLN A 32 -7.56 47.17 -8.50
CA GLN A 32 -8.53 46.23 -7.95
C GLN A 32 -9.09 46.69 -6.58
N HIS A 33 -8.42 47.65 -5.95
CA HIS A 33 -8.81 48.19 -4.64
C HIS A 33 -8.74 49.73 -4.64
N ALA A 34 -9.54 50.35 -3.77
CA ALA A 34 -9.50 51.81 -3.60
C ALA A 34 -8.15 52.27 -2.99
N PRO A 35 -7.61 53.43 -3.40
CA PRO A 35 -6.41 53.98 -2.82
C PRO A 35 -6.65 54.41 -1.36
N ASN A 36 -5.58 54.34 -0.52
CA ASN A 36 -5.58 54.78 0.85
C ASN A 36 -4.33 55.63 1.15
N PRO A 37 -4.39 56.51 2.18
CA PRO A 37 -3.29 57.43 2.51
C PRO A 37 -2.01 56.72 2.97
N GLU A 38 -2.13 55.53 3.61
CA GLU A 38 -1.01 54.80 4.14
C GLU A 38 -0.20 54.11 3.04
N ARG A 39 -0.73 54.03 1.80
CA ARG A 39 -0.14 53.31 0.67
C ARG A 39 0.22 51.86 1.02
N ARG A 40 -0.73 51.16 1.66
CA ARG A 40 -0.57 49.87 2.26
C ARG A 40 -1.81 49.01 2.00
N LEU A 41 -1.62 47.82 1.45
CA LEU A 41 -2.69 46.85 1.22
C LEU A 41 -2.38 45.56 1.95
N VAL A 42 -3.08 45.32 3.06
CA VAL A 42 -3.01 44.08 3.82
C VAL A 42 -4.01 43.06 3.23
N ASP A 43 -3.53 41.89 2.88
CA ASP A 43 -4.43 40.82 2.44
C ASP A 43 -5.31 40.35 3.60
N ARG A 44 -6.58 40.05 3.33
CA ARG A 44 -7.52 39.59 4.36
C ARG A 44 -7.11 38.29 5.05
N PHE A 45 -6.21 37.51 4.43
CA PHE A 45 -5.67 36.26 4.96
C PHE A 45 -4.20 36.39 5.38
N ASP A 46 -3.74 37.61 5.66
CA ASP A 46 -2.33 37.91 5.95
C ASP A 46 -1.76 37.06 7.10
N ALA A 47 -2.57 36.80 8.12
CA ALA A 47 -2.18 36.05 9.30
C ALA A 47 -1.85 34.56 8.97
N GLU A 48 -2.53 33.99 7.96
CA GLU A 48 -2.39 32.58 7.59
C GLU A 48 -1.57 32.37 6.31
N ASN A 49 -1.23 33.44 5.60
CA ASN A 49 -0.39 33.34 4.40
C ASN A 49 1.08 33.15 4.75
N GLU A 50 1.74 32.23 4.04
CA GLU A 50 3.20 32.22 3.91
C GLU A 50 3.57 33.06 2.68
N TYR A 51 4.47 34.04 2.84
CA TYR A 51 4.94 34.86 1.72
C TYR A 51 6.35 34.44 1.31
N ALA A 52 6.49 33.89 0.09
CA ALA A 52 7.79 33.80 -0.57
C ALA A 52 8.17 35.18 -1.08
N ILE A 53 9.29 35.72 -0.63
CA ILE A 53 9.79 37.06 -1.01
C ILE A 53 11.15 36.99 -1.67
N ALA A 54 11.38 37.86 -2.63
CA ALA A 54 12.68 38.11 -3.23
C ALA A 54 13.25 39.42 -2.66
N LEU A 55 14.42 39.34 -2.04
CA LEU A 55 15.15 40.47 -1.47
C LEU A 55 16.28 40.91 -2.40
N SER A 56 16.35 42.19 -2.69
CA SER A 56 17.51 42.82 -3.33
C SER A 56 18.73 42.87 -2.40
N GLY A 57 19.88 43.24 -2.93
CA GLY A 57 21.11 43.27 -2.13
C GLY A 57 21.13 44.27 -0.99
N ASP A 58 20.25 45.26 -1.01
CA ASP A 58 20.02 46.28 0.04
C ASP A 58 18.89 45.87 1.03
N GLY A 59 18.30 44.67 0.86
CA GLY A 59 17.24 44.17 1.76
C GLY A 59 15.83 44.60 1.40
N GLY A 60 15.62 45.23 0.24
CA GLY A 60 14.30 45.62 -0.27
C GLY A 60 13.55 44.43 -0.85
N VAL A 61 12.24 44.31 -0.55
CA VAL A 61 11.37 43.30 -1.20
C VAL A 61 11.06 43.78 -2.63
N ILE A 62 11.55 43.02 -3.60
CA ILE A 62 11.39 43.29 -5.05
C ILE A 62 10.38 42.39 -5.73
N GLY A 63 9.94 41.33 -5.05
CA GLY A 63 8.91 40.43 -5.55
C GLY A 63 8.38 39.53 -4.44
N MET A 64 7.15 39.05 -4.63
CA MET A 64 6.49 38.14 -3.67
C MET A 64 5.49 37.22 -4.34
N LEU A 65 5.20 36.10 -3.68
CA LEU A 65 4.12 35.16 -3.98
C LEU A 65 3.58 34.61 -2.66
N ALA A 66 2.27 34.69 -2.44
CA ALA A 66 1.62 34.17 -1.24
C ALA A 66 1.16 32.73 -1.46
N LEU A 67 1.41 31.89 -0.47
CA LEU A 67 0.90 30.52 -0.34
C LEU A 67 -0.09 30.47 0.81
N ARG A 68 -1.30 29.98 0.55
CA ARG A 68 -2.34 29.70 1.53
C ARG A 68 -2.65 28.21 1.55
N ALA A 69 -2.44 27.57 2.70
CA ALA A 69 -2.64 26.13 2.89
C ALA A 69 -3.98 25.76 3.54
N GLN A 70 -4.72 26.74 4.08
CA GLN A 70 -5.95 26.51 4.84
C GLN A 70 -7.16 27.19 4.18
N ARG A 71 -8.31 26.50 4.20
CA ARG A 71 -9.59 27.06 3.77
C ARG A 71 -10.13 28.10 4.81
N PRO A 72 -11.00 29.03 4.38
CA PRO A 72 -11.51 29.19 3.02
C PRO A 72 -10.46 29.80 2.08
N PHE A 73 -10.37 29.31 0.85
CA PHE A 73 -9.60 29.93 -0.22
C PHE A 73 -10.37 31.11 -0.83
N SER A 74 -9.69 31.96 -1.57
CA SER A 74 -10.38 33.03 -2.28
C SER A 74 -11.35 32.49 -3.35
N LEU A 75 -11.08 31.30 -3.89
CA LEU A 75 -11.93 30.61 -4.83
C LEU A 75 -13.18 30.01 -4.18
N ASP A 76 -13.15 29.62 -2.91
CA ASP A 76 -14.34 29.15 -2.17
C ASP A 76 -15.45 30.21 -2.09
N GLN A 77 -15.07 31.50 -2.20
CA GLN A 77 -16.03 32.61 -2.19
C GLN A 77 -16.51 33.04 -3.59
N LYS A 78 -15.89 32.50 -4.63
CA LYS A 78 -16.17 32.85 -6.03
C LYS A 78 -16.87 31.72 -6.76
N LEU A 79 -16.77 30.49 -6.26
CA LEU A 79 -17.40 29.28 -6.79
C LEU A 79 -18.23 28.64 -5.68
N GLU A 80 -19.48 28.30 -5.96
CA GLU A 80 -20.39 27.72 -4.97
C GLU A 80 -19.87 26.39 -4.37
N ARG A 81 -19.17 25.59 -5.17
CA ARG A 81 -18.67 24.26 -4.77
C ARG A 81 -17.32 24.01 -5.45
N LEU A 82 -16.25 24.61 -4.93
CA LEU A 82 -14.92 24.51 -5.53
C LEU A 82 -14.50 23.07 -5.80
N ASP A 83 -14.80 22.16 -4.87
CA ASP A 83 -14.36 20.76 -4.94
C ASP A 83 -14.99 19.98 -6.11
N ASP A 84 -16.17 20.38 -6.61
CA ASP A 84 -16.82 19.74 -7.75
C ASP A 84 -16.05 19.94 -9.06
N TYR A 85 -15.19 20.93 -9.12
CA TYR A 85 -14.37 21.26 -10.28
C TYR A 85 -12.94 20.70 -10.21
N LEU A 86 -12.54 20.16 -9.07
CA LEU A 86 -11.16 19.75 -8.86
C LEU A 86 -10.98 18.24 -9.13
N PRO A 87 -9.85 17.84 -9.71
CA PRO A 87 -9.51 16.42 -9.79
C PRO A 87 -9.29 15.85 -8.38
N PRO A 88 -9.33 14.54 -8.21
CA PRO A 88 -8.96 13.90 -6.96
C PRO A 88 -7.60 14.39 -6.49
N HIS A 89 -7.53 14.89 -5.26
CA HIS A 89 -6.32 15.41 -4.63
C HIS A 89 -6.32 15.06 -3.15
N ARG A 90 -5.16 15.10 -2.52
CA ARG A 90 -4.98 14.82 -1.10
C ARG A 90 -4.84 16.07 -0.27
N SER A 91 -4.16 17.04 -0.82
CA SER A 91 -3.90 18.30 -0.15
C SER A 91 -3.87 19.44 -1.16
N LEU A 92 -4.74 20.41 -0.93
CA LEU A 92 -4.93 21.58 -1.77
C LEU A 92 -4.28 22.80 -1.12
N CYS A 93 -3.66 23.65 -1.95
CA CYS A 93 -3.25 25.00 -1.54
C CYS A 93 -3.65 26.04 -2.58
N GLU A 94 -3.73 27.29 -2.19
CA GLU A 94 -3.97 28.42 -3.09
C GLU A 94 -2.73 29.30 -3.19
N LEU A 95 -2.28 29.56 -4.43
CA LEU A 95 -1.23 30.53 -4.71
C LEU A 95 -1.87 31.87 -5.08
N ARG A 96 -1.38 32.96 -4.48
CA ARG A 96 -2.01 34.27 -4.55
C ARG A 96 -0.99 35.38 -4.64
N LEU A 97 -1.43 36.56 -5.06
CA LEU A 97 -0.69 37.81 -4.91
C LEU A 97 0.72 37.77 -5.53
N LEU A 98 0.87 37.15 -6.71
CA LEU A 98 2.14 37.25 -7.43
C LEU A 98 2.39 38.69 -7.83
N ALA A 99 3.34 39.32 -7.19
CA ALA A 99 3.75 40.69 -7.47
C ALA A 99 5.27 40.79 -7.61
N VAL A 100 5.73 41.58 -8.61
CA VAL A 100 7.13 41.89 -8.82
C VAL A 100 7.24 43.36 -9.20
N ARG A 101 8.12 44.10 -8.55
CA ARG A 101 8.36 45.52 -8.86
C ARG A 101 8.69 45.71 -10.32
N ARG A 102 8.21 46.77 -10.94
CA ARG A 102 8.24 47.01 -12.39
C ARG A 102 9.63 46.95 -12.95
N GLU A 103 10.62 47.54 -12.26
CA GLU A 103 12.03 47.59 -12.61
C GLU A 103 12.74 46.22 -12.50
N HIS A 104 12.13 45.27 -11.78
CA HIS A 104 12.68 43.94 -11.54
C HIS A 104 11.91 42.82 -12.27
N ARG A 105 10.96 43.13 -13.16
CA ARG A 105 10.14 42.15 -13.91
C ARG A 105 10.91 41.40 -14.98
N HIS A 106 11.91 40.65 -14.57
CA HIS A 106 12.63 39.73 -15.45
C HIS A 106 12.05 38.32 -15.34
N ARG A 107 12.00 37.61 -16.48
CA ARG A 107 11.51 36.22 -16.53
C ARG A 107 12.15 35.29 -15.47
N VAL A 108 13.44 35.55 -15.16
CA VAL A 108 14.21 34.75 -14.19
C VAL A 108 13.70 34.92 -12.77
N LEU A 109 13.46 36.16 -12.30
CA LEU A 109 12.98 36.40 -10.92
C LEU A 109 11.60 35.78 -10.69
N MET A 110 10.68 35.95 -11.63
CA MET A 110 9.34 35.39 -11.55
C MET A 110 9.38 33.87 -11.53
N ARG A 111 10.20 33.27 -12.40
CA ARG A 111 10.44 31.82 -12.43
C ARG A 111 10.98 31.33 -11.08
N ASP A 112 11.96 32.00 -10.51
CA ASP A 112 12.62 31.57 -9.29
C ASP A 112 11.69 31.70 -8.06
N LEU A 113 10.81 32.72 -8.00
CA LEU A 113 9.75 32.84 -7.00
C LEU A 113 8.75 31.69 -7.10
N VAL A 114 8.27 31.39 -8.30
CA VAL A 114 7.34 30.29 -8.54
C VAL A 114 8.00 28.95 -8.19
N ALA A 115 9.26 28.75 -8.58
CA ALA A 115 10.02 27.55 -8.26
C ALA A 115 10.23 27.36 -6.75
N PHE A 116 10.55 28.44 -6.03
CA PHE A 116 10.69 28.41 -4.57
C PHE A 116 9.37 28.03 -3.91
N THR A 117 8.27 28.68 -4.30
CA THR A 117 6.94 28.43 -3.74
C THR A 117 6.45 27.02 -4.09
N ALA A 118 6.70 26.55 -5.31
CA ALA A 118 6.37 25.18 -5.70
C ALA A 118 7.11 24.13 -4.85
N ARG A 119 8.40 24.32 -4.59
CA ARG A 119 9.16 23.47 -3.65
C ARG A 119 8.57 23.51 -2.25
N ARG A 120 8.15 24.68 -1.77
CA ARG A 120 7.52 24.84 -0.46
C ARG A 120 6.19 24.08 -0.38
N CYS A 121 5.34 24.20 -1.42
CA CYS A 121 4.09 23.41 -1.54
C CYS A 121 4.35 21.90 -1.44
N MET A 122 5.35 21.42 -2.19
CA MET A 122 5.71 20.00 -2.17
C MET A 122 6.24 19.55 -0.81
N GLN A 123 7.10 20.34 -0.17
CA GLN A 123 7.61 20.06 1.19
C GLN A 123 6.50 20.03 2.23
N ALA A 124 5.45 20.83 2.06
CA ALA A 124 4.25 20.83 2.90
C ALA A 124 3.26 19.69 2.57
N GLY A 125 3.54 18.87 1.53
CA GLY A 125 2.71 17.73 1.16
C GLY A 125 1.52 18.05 0.26
N HIS A 126 1.46 19.26 -0.33
CA HIS A 126 0.39 19.63 -1.27
C HIS A 126 0.65 18.98 -2.63
N ASP A 127 -0.39 18.37 -3.22
CA ASP A 127 -0.36 17.73 -4.54
C ASP A 127 -1.17 18.48 -5.60
N LEU A 128 -1.98 19.47 -5.16
CA LEU A 128 -2.74 20.34 -6.05
C LEU A 128 -2.63 21.79 -5.58
N ALA A 129 -2.38 22.70 -6.51
CA ALA A 129 -2.41 24.13 -6.28
C ALA A 129 -3.48 24.78 -7.16
N VAL A 130 -4.20 25.76 -6.62
CA VAL A 130 -5.18 26.55 -7.38
C VAL A 130 -4.80 28.02 -7.37
N ILE A 131 -5.21 28.74 -8.42
CA ILE A 131 -5.08 30.21 -8.54
C ILE A 131 -6.36 30.81 -9.13
N SER A 132 -6.59 32.09 -8.79
CA SER A 132 -7.49 32.97 -9.56
C SER A 132 -6.64 33.72 -10.60
N GLY A 133 -6.46 33.14 -11.78
CA GLY A 133 -5.65 33.73 -12.84
C GLY A 133 -6.37 34.90 -13.52
N THR A 134 -5.73 36.09 -13.60
CA THR A 134 -6.29 37.20 -14.37
C THR A 134 -6.37 36.83 -15.85
N THR A 135 -7.48 37.17 -16.51
CA THR A 135 -7.68 36.86 -17.93
C THR A 135 -6.58 37.45 -18.83
N ARG A 136 -5.93 38.53 -18.39
CA ARG A 136 -4.79 39.16 -19.10
C ARG A 136 -3.50 38.35 -19.07
N GLN A 137 -3.31 37.40 -18.15
CA GLN A 137 -2.07 36.65 -17.96
C GLN A 137 -2.23 35.14 -18.16
N LEU A 138 -3.29 34.69 -18.77
CA LEU A 138 -3.57 33.26 -18.99
C LEU A 138 -2.44 32.52 -19.74
N ALA A 139 -1.79 33.20 -20.70
CA ALA A 139 -0.66 32.63 -21.43
C ALA A 139 0.53 32.31 -20.49
N LEU A 140 0.80 33.18 -19.49
CA LEU A 140 1.85 32.95 -18.49
C LEU A 140 1.50 31.76 -17.60
N TYR A 141 0.27 31.70 -17.07
CA TYR A 141 -0.14 30.60 -16.19
C TYR A 141 -0.13 29.26 -16.91
N ARG A 142 -0.58 29.21 -18.18
CA ARG A 142 -0.47 27.99 -19.00
C ARG A 142 0.98 27.57 -19.23
N HIS A 143 1.87 28.52 -19.46
CA HIS A 143 3.30 28.24 -19.62
C HIS A 143 3.94 27.67 -18.34
N LEU A 144 3.41 28.05 -17.16
CA LEU A 144 3.78 27.50 -15.87
C LEU A 144 3.10 26.13 -15.55
N GLY A 145 2.26 25.64 -16.47
CA GLY A 145 1.60 24.34 -16.34
C GLY A 145 0.20 24.39 -15.69
N PHE A 146 -0.34 25.58 -15.41
CA PHE A 146 -1.70 25.70 -14.89
C PHE A 146 -2.72 25.44 -15.98
N ALA A 147 -3.72 24.60 -15.68
CA ALA A 147 -4.86 24.30 -16.53
C ALA A 147 -6.13 25.05 -16.04
N PRO A 148 -6.93 25.63 -16.93
CA PRO A 148 -8.19 26.27 -16.54
C PRO A 148 -9.22 25.23 -16.09
N PHE A 149 -10.05 25.60 -15.12
CA PHE A 149 -11.22 24.82 -14.70
C PHE A 149 -12.38 25.75 -14.33
N GLY A 150 -13.61 25.24 -14.36
CA GLY A 150 -14.80 25.99 -13.98
C GLY A 150 -15.07 27.25 -14.83
N PRO A 151 -16.10 28.02 -14.48
CA PRO A 151 -16.48 29.25 -15.17
C PRO A 151 -15.53 30.42 -14.82
N LEU A 152 -15.56 31.46 -15.65
CA LEU A 152 -14.97 32.75 -15.27
C LEU A 152 -15.70 33.33 -14.05
N VAL A 153 -14.95 33.90 -13.11
CA VAL A 153 -15.44 34.47 -11.86
C VAL A 153 -15.03 35.93 -11.72
N GLY A 154 -15.80 36.70 -10.94
CA GLY A 154 -15.57 38.14 -10.73
C GLY A 154 -16.52 39.03 -11.49
N ALA A 155 -16.37 40.36 -11.35
CA ALA A 155 -17.19 41.35 -12.04
C ALA A 155 -16.86 41.41 -13.56
N PRO A 156 -17.77 41.89 -14.42
CA PRO A 156 -17.55 41.93 -15.87
C PRO A 156 -16.26 42.65 -16.32
N ASP A 157 -15.84 43.65 -15.56
CA ASP A 157 -14.65 44.47 -15.80
C ASP A 157 -13.36 43.89 -15.13
N ALA A 158 -13.51 42.92 -14.23
CA ALA A 158 -12.42 42.27 -13.48
C ALA A 158 -12.61 40.74 -13.37
N GLN A 159 -12.59 40.07 -14.53
CA GLN A 159 -12.77 38.62 -14.58
C GLN A 159 -11.48 37.85 -14.32
N PHE A 160 -11.62 36.72 -13.63
CA PHE A 160 -10.58 35.75 -13.34
C PHE A 160 -10.97 34.37 -13.85
N GLN A 161 -10.01 33.65 -14.39
CA GLN A 161 -10.15 32.24 -14.70
C GLN A 161 -9.59 31.43 -13.52
N PRO A 162 -10.41 30.60 -12.87
CA PRO A 162 -9.89 29.59 -11.96
C PRO A 162 -8.97 28.64 -12.71
N MET A 163 -7.77 28.40 -12.17
CA MET A 163 -6.81 27.49 -12.78
C MET A 163 -6.20 26.61 -11.72
N LEU A 164 -5.85 25.39 -12.08
CA LEU A 164 -5.21 24.40 -11.20
C LEU A 164 -3.86 23.94 -11.79
N LEU A 165 -2.98 23.53 -10.90
CA LEU A 165 -1.69 22.92 -11.21
C LEU A 165 -1.53 21.68 -10.35
N SER A 166 -1.50 20.51 -10.97
CA SER A 166 -1.08 19.28 -10.31
C SER A 166 0.45 19.17 -10.28
N LEU A 167 0.98 18.48 -9.28
CA LEU A 167 2.42 18.22 -9.21
C LEU A 167 2.92 17.48 -10.46
N GLU A 168 2.13 16.54 -10.97
CA GLU A 168 2.40 15.82 -12.21
C GLU A 168 2.47 16.79 -13.41
N GLY A 169 1.50 17.72 -13.51
CA GLY A 169 1.50 18.77 -14.52
C GLY A 169 2.70 19.72 -14.43
N LEU A 170 3.13 20.05 -13.20
CA LEU A 170 4.32 20.85 -12.98
C LEU A 170 5.60 20.14 -13.44
N GLN A 171 5.75 18.86 -13.12
CA GLN A 171 6.89 18.06 -13.53
C GLN A 171 6.97 17.89 -15.06
N ALA A 172 5.82 17.66 -15.70
CA ALA A 172 5.77 17.46 -17.16
C ALA A 172 6.09 18.73 -17.97
N ASN A 173 5.61 19.90 -17.51
CA ASN A 173 5.64 21.13 -18.31
C ASN A 173 6.74 22.13 -17.92
N ALA A 174 7.12 22.18 -16.64
CA ALA A 174 8.00 23.24 -16.15
C ALA A 174 9.07 22.75 -15.16
N GLY A 175 9.00 21.52 -14.67
CA GLY A 175 9.85 21.01 -13.59
C GLY A 175 11.34 21.18 -13.88
N SER A 176 11.79 20.82 -15.07
CA SER A 176 13.21 20.95 -15.50
C SER A 176 13.63 22.42 -15.63
N ALA A 177 12.80 23.26 -16.26
CA ALA A 177 13.10 24.68 -16.47
C ALA A 177 13.08 25.50 -15.16
N LEU A 178 12.32 25.04 -14.15
CA LEU A 178 12.21 25.68 -12.85
C LEU A 178 13.24 25.18 -11.83
N GLY A 179 14.09 24.20 -12.19
CA GLY A 179 15.05 23.59 -11.26
C GLY A 179 14.36 22.81 -10.14
N VAL A 180 13.10 22.39 -10.35
CA VAL A 180 12.35 21.53 -9.43
C VAL A 180 12.69 20.06 -9.75
N THR A 181 13.98 19.73 -9.64
CA THR A 181 14.50 18.37 -9.89
C THR A 181 14.53 17.51 -8.62
N GLY A 182 14.07 18.03 -7.48
CA GLY A 182 13.79 17.16 -6.34
C GLY A 182 12.64 16.22 -6.72
N SER A 183 12.81 14.91 -6.54
CA SER A 183 11.63 14.05 -6.42
C SER A 183 10.69 14.76 -5.43
N ALA A 184 9.44 14.99 -5.84
CA ALA A 184 8.41 15.34 -4.87
C ALA A 184 8.62 14.47 -3.64
N PRO A 185 8.44 14.97 -2.42
CA PRO A 185 8.30 14.05 -1.30
C PRO A 185 7.24 13.07 -1.75
N THR A 186 7.67 11.83 -1.98
CA THR A 186 6.74 10.77 -2.35
C THR A 186 5.60 10.91 -1.37
N PRO A 187 4.37 11.12 -1.84
CA PRO A 187 3.26 11.27 -0.93
C PRO A 187 3.41 10.18 0.13
N PRO A 188 3.16 10.44 1.39
CA PRO A 188 3.29 9.42 2.41
C PRO A 188 2.59 8.19 1.85
N ALA A 189 3.35 7.11 1.65
CA ALA A 189 2.81 5.90 1.04
C ALA A 189 1.53 5.56 1.79
N PRO A 190 0.44 5.21 1.10
CA PRO A 190 -0.81 4.91 1.78
C PRO A 190 -0.55 3.85 2.84
N ALA A 191 -1.21 3.97 3.98
CA ALA A 191 -1.15 2.96 5.03
C ALA A 191 -1.63 1.63 4.44
N ARG A 192 -0.72 0.65 4.37
CA ARG A 192 -0.92 -0.58 3.61
C ARG A 192 -1.52 -1.67 4.47
N PHE A 193 -2.69 -2.17 4.05
CA PHE A 193 -3.44 -3.27 4.67
C PHE A 193 -3.77 -4.35 3.63
N THR A 194 -2.83 -4.63 2.73
CA THR A 194 -2.96 -5.63 1.65
C THR A 194 -2.51 -7.02 2.10
N THR A 195 -3.01 -8.06 1.44
CA THR A 195 -2.66 -9.46 1.67
C THR A 195 -1.31 -9.88 1.10
N GLY A 196 -0.60 -8.96 0.45
CA GLY A 196 0.73 -9.13 -0.13
C GLY A 196 0.85 -8.53 -1.55
N PRO A 197 2.01 -7.99 -1.92
CA PRO A 197 3.17 -7.72 -1.06
C PRO A 197 2.86 -6.75 0.09
N VAL A 198 3.40 -7.05 1.27
CA VAL A 198 3.16 -6.25 2.48
C VAL A 198 4.21 -5.15 2.66
N ALA A 199 3.95 -4.19 3.55
CA ALA A 199 4.95 -3.20 3.93
C ALA A 199 6.10 -3.88 4.70
N VAL A 200 7.32 -3.50 4.37
CA VAL A 200 8.56 -4.02 4.99
C VAL A 200 9.18 -2.97 5.91
N SER A 201 10.00 -3.40 6.86
CA SER A 201 10.72 -2.49 7.76
C SER A 201 11.86 -1.76 7.04
N ALA A 202 12.29 -0.61 7.58
CA ALA A 202 13.46 0.10 7.06
C ALA A 202 14.73 -0.77 7.07
N ALA A 203 14.91 -1.65 8.07
CA ALA A 203 16.03 -2.57 8.14
C ALA A 203 15.99 -3.63 7.03
N THR A 204 14.80 -4.17 6.74
CA THR A 204 14.56 -5.10 5.62
C THR A 204 14.84 -4.42 4.28
N HIS A 205 14.42 -3.15 4.13
CA HIS A 205 14.69 -2.36 2.93
C HIS A 205 16.19 -2.11 2.74
N ALA A 206 16.90 -1.71 3.79
CA ALA A 206 18.34 -1.47 3.73
C ALA A 206 19.12 -2.76 3.37
N ALA A 207 18.72 -3.90 3.92
CA ALA A 207 19.34 -5.19 3.59
C ALA A 207 19.12 -5.58 2.11
N MET A 208 17.94 -5.29 1.54
CA MET A 208 17.64 -5.52 0.13
C MET A 208 18.50 -4.67 -0.81
N ALA A 209 18.85 -3.45 -0.41
CA ALA A 209 19.62 -2.50 -1.19
C ALA A 209 21.14 -2.74 -1.18
N GLY A 210 21.63 -3.74 -0.43
CA GLY A 210 23.05 -4.10 -0.37
C GLY A 210 23.60 -4.63 -1.71
N GLU A 211 24.92 -4.69 -1.84
CA GLU A 211 25.57 -5.30 -3.00
C GLU A 211 25.27 -6.80 -3.08
N ALA A 212 25.13 -7.30 -4.29
CA ALA A 212 24.87 -8.71 -4.54
C ALA A 212 26.13 -9.57 -4.22
N ALA A 213 25.99 -10.52 -3.31
CA ALA A 213 27.04 -11.47 -2.98
C ALA A 213 27.00 -12.70 -3.90
N ALA A 214 28.16 -13.30 -4.13
CA ALA A 214 28.23 -14.56 -4.88
C ALA A 214 27.49 -15.68 -4.13
N HIS A 215 26.57 -16.36 -4.79
CA HIS A 215 25.67 -17.36 -4.18
C HIS A 215 26.40 -18.62 -3.67
N ARG A 216 27.72 -18.74 -3.87
CA ARG A 216 28.58 -19.82 -3.33
C ARG A 216 29.64 -19.31 -2.36
N SER A 217 29.61 -18.02 -1.99
CA SER A 217 30.48 -17.54 -0.93
C SER A 217 30.08 -18.15 0.42
N GLY A 218 31.05 -18.35 1.30
CA GLY A 218 30.79 -18.88 2.64
C GLY A 218 29.81 -18.01 3.42
N GLU A 219 29.89 -16.69 3.25
CA GLU A 219 28.98 -15.72 3.87
C GLU A 219 27.54 -15.91 3.42
N PHE A 220 27.32 -16.04 2.10
CA PHE A 220 25.98 -16.26 1.56
C PHE A 220 25.38 -17.59 2.03
N VAL A 221 26.17 -18.70 1.98
CA VAL A 221 25.72 -20.00 2.47
C VAL A 221 25.36 -19.95 3.94
N ALA A 222 26.15 -19.24 4.76
CA ALA A 222 25.86 -19.02 6.16
C ALA A 222 24.56 -18.21 6.38
N SER A 223 24.30 -17.18 5.55
CA SER A 223 23.05 -16.40 5.58
C SER A 223 21.83 -17.28 5.25
N VAL A 224 21.89 -18.10 4.20
CA VAL A 224 20.84 -19.09 3.90
C VAL A 224 20.60 -20.04 5.07
N ALA A 225 21.67 -20.55 5.70
CA ALA A 225 21.57 -21.45 6.86
C ALA A 225 20.90 -20.76 8.07
N ARG A 226 21.17 -19.47 8.31
CA ARG A 226 20.50 -18.71 9.38
C ARG A 226 19.02 -18.52 9.09
N VAL A 227 18.64 -18.19 7.85
CA VAL A 227 17.23 -18.08 7.44
C VAL A 227 16.50 -19.41 7.62
N ARG A 228 17.06 -20.53 7.13
CA ARG A 228 16.48 -21.87 7.30
C ARG A 228 16.24 -22.18 8.78
N ARG A 229 17.25 -21.96 9.62
CA ARG A 229 17.16 -22.18 11.08
C ARG A 229 16.06 -21.33 11.70
N ALA A 230 16.00 -20.04 11.39
CA ALA A 230 14.97 -19.15 11.93
C ALA A 230 13.55 -19.58 11.54
N LEU A 231 13.35 -20.08 10.31
CA LEU A 231 12.08 -20.64 9.88
C LEU A 231 11.71 -21.91 10.63
N CYS A 232 12.68 -22.81 10.86
CA CYS A 232 12.49 -24.04 11.65
C CYS A 232 12.16 -23.71 13.12
N GLU A 233 12.90 -22.79 13.75
CA GLU A 233 12.64 -22.34 15.12
C GLU A 233 11.24 -21.72 15.28
N LEU A 234 10.80 -20.91 14.28
CA LEU A 234 9.48 -20.30 14.29
C LEU A 234 8.35 -21.32 14.22
N THR A 235 8.55 -22.45 13.53
CA THR A 235 7.46 -23.37 13.15
C THR A 235 7.56 -24.76 13.76
N GLY A 236 8.68 -25.13 14.37
CA GLY A 236 8.96 -26.49 14.84
C GLY A 236 9.22 -27.47 13.70
N ALA A 237 9.60 -27.01 12.51
CA ALA A 237 9.98 -27.86 11.40
C ALA A 237 11.41 -28.38 11.56
N ASP A 238 11.69 -29.59 11.03
CA ASP A 238 13.02 -30.21 11.07
C ASP A 238 13.99 -29.54 10.09
N ASP A 239 13.50 -29.16 8.91
CA ASP A 239 14.29 -28.53 7.87
C ASP A 239 13.45 -27.63 6.94
N ALA A 240 14.11 -26.80 6.11
CA ALA A 240 13.47 -25.91 5.16
C ALA A 240 14.25 -25.86 3.84
N ALA A 241 13.55 -26.05 2.71
CA ALA A 241 14.07 -25.75 1.38
C ALA A 241 13.70 -24.28 1.04
N LEU A 242 14.70 -23.44 0.73
CA LEU A 242 14.50 -22.05 0.35
C LEU A 242 14.71 -21.87 -1.15
N LEU A 243 13.64 -21.56 -1.88
CA LEU A 243 13.58 -21.44 -3.34
C LEU A 243 13.45 -19.98 -3.78
N VAL A 244 14.07 -19.63 -4.91
CA VAL A 244 13.81 -18.34 -5.55
C VAL A 244 12.49 -18.44 -6.32
N GLY A 245 11.46 -17.75 -5.83
CA GLY A 245 10.13 -17.79 -6.42
C GLY A 245 9.05 -17.30 -5.46
N THR A 246 7.80 -17.53 -5.84
CA THR A 246 6.62 -17.15 -5.04
C THR A 246 6.09 -18.35 -4.26
N GLY A 247 5.13 -18.12 -3.37
CA GLY A 247 4.43 -19.18 -2.65
C GLY A 247 3.78 -20.22 -3.58
N THR A 248 3.32 -19.81 -4.76
CA THR A 248 2.81 -20.74 -5.79
C THR A 248 3.85 -21.78 -6.18
N LEU A 249 5.12 -21.37 -6.36
CA LEU A 249 6.22 -22.29 -6.63
C LEU A 249 6.46 -23.29 -5.48
N ALA A 250 6.28 -22.84 -4.21
CA ALA A 250 6.39 -23.75 -3.08
C ALA A 250 5.30 -24.82 -3.12
N ASN A 251 4.06 -24.46 -3.49
CA ASN A 251 2.98 -25.43 -3.67
C ASN A 251 3.25 -26.38 -4.85
N ASP A 252 3.80 -25.90 -5.97
CA ASP A 252 4.20 -26.76 -7.09
C ASP A 252 5.30 -27.76 -6.68
N ALA A 253 6.24 -27.35 -5.82
CA ALA A 253 7.26 -28.23 -5.27
C ALA A 253 6.66 -29.26 -4.30
N VAL A 254 5.65 -28.88 -3.50
CA VAL A 254 4.88 -29.83 -2.67
C VAL A 254 4.14 -30.84 -3.56
N ALA A 255 3.46 -30.38 -4.61
CA ALA A 255 2.77 -31.26 -5.57
C ALA A 255 3.76 -32.25 -6.25
N ALA A 256 4.95 -31.77 -6.63
CA ALA A 256 5.99 -32.62 -7.18
C ALA A 256 6.49 -33.69 -6.19
N ALA A 257 6.60 -33.34 -4.90
CA ALA A 257 6.96 -34.30 -3.85
C ALA A 257 5.84 -35.33 -3.59
N LEU A 258 4.58 -34.94 -3.67
CA LEU A 258 3.41 -35.81 -3.52
C LEU A 258 3.34 -36.89 -4.60
N ARG A 259 3.86 -36.64 -5.80
CA ARG A 259 3.97 -37.69 -6.88
C ARG A 259 4.78 -38.90 -6.44
N ALA A 260 5.72 -38.75 -5.53
CA ALA A 260 6.53 -39.83 -5.01
C ALA A 260 5.82 -40.69 -3.94
N ARG A 261 4.64 -40.24 -3.47
CA ARG A 261 3.86 -41.00 -2.49
C ARG A 261 2.88 -41.94 -3.19
N PRO A 262 2.86 -43.23 -2.83
CA PRO A 262 1.90 -44.15 -3.37
C PRO A 262 0.49 -43.86 -2.84
N GLY A 263 -0.51 -44.18 -3.64
CA GLY A 263 -1.92 -44.08 -3.27
C GLY A 263 -2.55 -42.73 -3.61
N ARG A 264 -3.81 -42.61 -3.26
CA ARG A 264 -4.66 -41.47 -3.59
C ARG A 264 -4.62 -40.40 -2.48
N GLY A 265 -4.79 -39.13 -2.83
CA GLY A 265 -4.88 -38.04 -1.88
C GLY A 265 -6.29 -37.50 -1.61
N LEU A 266 -6.35 -36.56 -0.66
CA LEU A 266 -7.51 -35.71 -0.43
C LEU A 266 -7.05 -34.23 -0.43
N VAL A 267 -7.64 -33.39 -1.30
CA VAL A 267 -7.41 -31.95 -1.32
C VAL A 267 -8.64 -31.23 -0.80
N LEU A 268 -8.43 -30.27 0.13
CA LEU A 268 -9.49 -29.50 0.75
C LEU A 268 -9.57 -28.09 0.16
N ALA A 269 -10.79 -27.62 -0.14
CA ALA A 269 -11.03 -26.27 -0.64
C ALA A 269 -12.25 -25.63 0.02
N ASN A 270 -12.06 -24.45 0.64
CA ASN A 270 -13.09 -23.58 1.20
C ASN A 270 -12.88 -22.10 0.82
N GLY A 271 -12.16 -21.88 -0.30
CA GLY A 271 -11.88 -20.59 -0.90
C GLY A 271 -10.96 -20.71 -2.10
N GLU A 272 -10.52 -19.58 -2.62
CA GLU A 272 -9.71 -19.46 -3.84
C GLU A 272 -8.41 -20.26 -3.77
N PHE A 273 -7.71 -20.22 -2.62
CA PHE A 273 -6.40 -20.87 -2.51
C PHE A 273 -6.54 -22.39 -2.39
N GLY A 274 -7.62 -22.88 -1.77
CA GLY A 274 -7.97 -24.31 -1.84
C GLY A 274 -8.28 -24.77 -3.26
N GLU A 275 -9.01 -24.00 -4.07
CA GLU A 275 -9.25 -24.30 -5.47
C GLU A 275 -7.95 -24.32 -6.29
N ARG A 276 -7.01 -23.43 -5.99
CA ARG A 276 -5.68 -23.44 -6.63
C ARG A 276 -4.85 -24.68 -6.25
N LEU A 277 -4.95 -25.19 -5.02
CA LEU A 277 -4.32 -26.46 -4.67
C LEU A 277 -4.89 -27.62 -5.49
N ILE A 278 -6.21 -27.64 -5.70
CA ILE A 278 -6.86 -28.63 -6.58
C ILE A 278 -6.31 -28.54 -8.02
N GLU A 279 -6.19 -27.32 -8.55
CA GLU A 279 -5.62 -27.09 -9.88
C GLU A 279 -4.15 -27.55 -9.96
N GLN A 280 -3.32 -27.21 -8.97
CA GLN A 280 -1.93 -27.64 -8.90
C GLN A 280 -1.79 -29.15 -8.77
N ALA A 281 -2.64 -29.81 -7.99
CA ALA A 281 -2.67 -31.26 -7.88
C ALA A 281 -3.02 -31.92 -9.25
N ARG A 282 -3.98 -31.37 -9.98
CA ARG A 282 -4.34 -31.81 -11.33
C ARG A 282 -3.18 -31.62 -12.32
N CYS A 283 -2.58 -30.42 -12.34
CA CYS A 283 -1.44 -30.12 -13.22
C CYS A 283 -0.23 -31.03 -12.93
N ALA A 284 -0.04 -31.43 -11.68
CA ALA A 284 1.01 -32.38 -11.29
C ALA A 284 0.66 -33.84 -11.61
N GLY A 285 -0.56 -34.14 -12.11
CA GLY A 285 -1.01 -35.49 -12.42
C GLY A 285 -1.22 -36.36 -11.17
N LEU A 286 -1.61 -35.77 -10.05
CA LEU A 286 -1.87 -36.50 -8.80
C LEU A 286 -3.23 -37.20 -8.87
N GLU A 287 -3.33 -38.39 -8.26
CA GLU A 287 -4.60 -39.03 -8.01
C GLU A 287 -5.16 -38.58 -6.65
N PHE A 288 -6.36 -37.98 -6.64
CA PHE A 288 -6.94 -37.45 -5.43
C PHE A 288 -8.47 -37.33 -5.49
N ARG A 289 -9.09 -37.20 -4.32
CA ARG A 289 -10.46 -36.72 -4.14
C ARG A 289 -10.43 -35.30 -3.67
N GLU A 290 -11.56 -34.63 -3.82
CA GLU A 290 -11.76 -33.24 -3.41
C GLU A 290 -12.85 -33.16 -2.36
N LEU A 291 -12.61 -32.38 -1.30
CA LEU A 291 -13.62 -31.97 -0.34
C LEU A 291 -13.77 -30.46 -0.44
N ARG A 292 -14.87 -30.02 -1.03
CA ARG A 292 -15.22 -28.61 -1.15
C ARG A 292 -16.29 -28.23 -0.16
N LEU A 293 -16.07 -27.09 0.51
CA LEU A 293 -17.10 -26.43 1.30
C LEU A 293 -17.43 -25.06 0.66
N PRO A 294 -18.59 -24.50 0.98
CA PRO A 294 -18.88 -23.10 0.64
C PRO A 294 -17.76 -22.18 1.11
N TRP A 295 -17.48 -21.15 0.32
CA TRP A 295 -16.45 -20.19 0.65
C TRP A 295 -16.77 -19.46 1.96
N GLY A 296 -15.84 -19.47 2.91
CA GLY A 296 -15.99 -18.87 4.23
C GLY A 296 -16.37 -19.88 5.32
N GLU A 297 -16.68 -21.12 4.99
CA GLU A 297 -16.94 -22.16 5.97
C GLU A 297 -15.64 -22.87 6.40
N PRO A 298 -15.37 -23.02 7.71
CA PRO A 298 -14.25 -23.84 8.18
C PRO A 298 -14.54 -25.33 8.03
N PHE A 299 -13.50 -26.15 7.87
CA PHE A 299 -13.65 -27.60 7.77
C PHE A 299 -14.01 -28.25 9.11
N PRO A 300 -15.20 -28.93 9.23
CA PRO A 300 -15.49 -29.75 10.40
C PRO A 300 -14.55 -30.99 10.43
N GLU A 301 -13.96 -31.27 11.59
CA GLU A 301 -13.05 -32.42 11.77
C GLU A 301 -13.68 -33.74 11.33
N SER A 302 -14.95 -33.99 11.72
CA SER A 302 -15.66 -35.21 11.36
C SER A 302 -15.76 -35.43 9.86
N GLN A 303 -16.08 -34.37 9.12
CA GLN A 303 -16.24 -34.45 7.67
C GLN A 303 -14.88 -34.70 6.94
N VAL A 304 -13.81 -34.04 7.43
CA VAL A 304 -12.46 -34.25 6.90
C VAL A 304 -11.97 -35.66 7.20
N ALA A 305 -12.15 -36.14 8.44
CA ALA A 305 -11.73 -37.47 8.85
C ALA A 305 -12.49 -38.56 8.09
N GLU A 306 -13.81 -38.41 7.92
CA GLU A 306 -14.65 -39.32 7.15
C GLU A 306 -14.19 -39.37 5.68
N ALA A 307 -14.02 -38.22 5.03
CA ALA A 307 -13.56 -38.15 3.64
C ALA A 307 -12.16 -38.75 3.45
N ALA A 308 -11.25 -38.53 4.41
CA ALA A 308 -9.90 -39.07 4.35
C ALA A 308 -9.87 -40.60 4.53
N VAL A 309 -10.59 -41.14 5.53
CA VAL A 309 -10.64 -42.58 5.85
C VAL A 309 -11.38 -43.35 4.74
N HIS A 310 -12.63 -42.98 4.42
CA HIS A 310 -13.42 -43.65 3.39
C HIS A 310 -12.81 -43.45 2.00
N GLY A 311 -12.09 -42.33 1.80
CA GLY A 311 -11.34 -42.08 0.56
C GLY A 311 -10.07 -42.90 0.42
N GLY A 312 -9.58 -43.57 1.47
CA GLY A 312 -8.29 -44.25 1.53
C GLY A 312 -7.13 -43.28 1.23
N ALA A 313 -7.20 -42.07 1.79
CA ALA A 313 -6.21 -41.05 1.50
C ALA A 313 -4.86 -41.41 2.11
N SER A 314 -3.80 -41.45 1.29
CA SER A 314 -2.42 -41.59 1.72
C SER A 314 -1.73 -40.25 2.01
N TRP A 315 -2.34 -39.16 1.56
CA TRP A 315 -1.95 -37.80 1.86
C TRP A 315 -3.17 -36.86 1.85
N LEU A 316 -3.08 -35.79 2.65
CA LEU A 316 -4.07 -34.73 2.74
C LEU A 316 -3.37 -33.41 2.46
N TRP A 317 -3.97 -32.54 1.65
CA TRP A 317 -3.42 -31.23 1.32
C TRP A 317 -4.49 -30.14 1.51
N ALA A 318 -4.18 -29.14 2.34
CA ALA A 318 -5.13 -28.10 2.72
C ALA A 318 -4.44 -26.73 2.86
N VAL A 319 -5.21 -25.67 2.71
CA VAL A 319 -4.80 -24.31 3.08
C VAL A 319 -5.04 -24.11 4.59
N HIS A 320 -4.02 -23.72 5.35
CA HIS A 320 -4.18 -23.44 6.77
C HIS A 320 -4.93 -22.11 6.99
N CYS A 321 -4.48 -21.02 6.36
CA CYS A 321 -5.20 -19.74 6.36
C CYS A 321 -5.71 -19.43 4.96
N GLU A 322 -7.01 -19.64 4.74
CA GLU A 322 -7.66 -19.32 3.47
C GLU A 322 -7.83 -17.80 3.35
N THR A 323 -6.86 -17.18 2.70
CA THR A 323 -6.75 -15.71 2.62
C THR A 323 -7.95 -15.08 1.95
N SER A 324 -8.54 -15.74 0.94
CA SER A 324 -9.64 -15.19 0.16
C SER A 324 -10.90 -14.94 0.99
N THR A 325 -11.13 -15.77 2.00
CA THR A 325 -12.31 -15.70 2.87
C THR A 325 -12.00 -15.18 4.28
N GLY A 326 -10.72 -15.23 4.68
CA GLY A 326 -10.29 -14.90 6.04
C GLY A 326 -10.50 -16.07 7.04
N VAL A 327 -10.71 -17.29 6.57
CA VAL A 327 -10.86 -18.47 7.42
C VAL A 327 -9.50 -19.03 7.83
N LEU A 328 -9.31 -19.26 9.11
CA LEU A 328 -8.22 -20.06 9.66
C LEU A 328 -8.75 -21.46 9.96
N ASN A 329 -8.35 -22.45 9.18
CA ASN A 329 -8.72 -23.84 9.39
C ASN A 329 -7.99 -24.43 10.61
N ASP A 330 -8.70 -25.20 11.43
CA ASP A 330 -8.16 -25.78 12.65
C ASP A 330 -7.04 -26.79 12.33
N LEU A 331 -5.79 -26.41 12.62
CA LEU A 331 -4.61 -27.21 12.36
C LEU A 331 -4.63 -28.55 13.12
N ASP A 332 -5.07 -28.53 14.37
CA ASP A 332 -5.10 -29.74 15.19
C ASP A 332 -6.19 -30.71 14.71
N ALA A 333 -7.33 -30.20 14.25
CA ALA A 333 -8.37 -31.01 13.61
C ALA A 333 -7.86 -31.64 12.30
N LEU A 334 -7.10 -30.87 11.48
CA LEU A 334 -6.48 -31.40 10.26
C LEU A 334 -5.45 -32.50 10.58
N LYS A 335 -4.61 -32.31 11.61
CA LYS A 335 -3.64 -33.31 12.08
C LYS A 335 -4.33 -34.59 12.54
N ARG A 336 -5.39 -34.45 13.38
CA ARG A 336 -6.15 -35.61 13.85
C ARG A 336 -6.82 -36.36 12.69
N SER A 337 -7.39 -35.64 11.74
CA SER A 337 -8.04 -36.23 10.56
C SER A 337 -7.04 -37.00 9.69
N ALA A 338 -5.87 -36.41 9.43
CA ALA A 338 -4.80 -37.06 8.69
C ALA A 338 -4.25 -38.29 9.45
N GLY A 339 -4.09 -38.19 10.80
CA GLY A 339 -3.67 -39.30 11.63
C GLY A 339 -4.62 -40.49 11.60
N ARG A 340 -5.94 -40.26 11.63
CA ARG A 340 -6.96 -41.33 11.52
C ARG A 340 -6.90 -42.08 10.19
N ALA A 341 -6.53 -41.40 9.13
CA ALA A 341 -6.35 -41.99 7.80
C ALA A 341 -4.93 -42.52 7.56
N HIS A 342 -4.00 -42.38 8.49
CA HIS A 342 -2.56 -42.60 8.32
C HIS A 342 -1.99 -41.83 7.11
N ALA A 343 -2.56 -40.67 6.81
CA ALA A 343 -2.22 -39.82 5.67
C ALA A 343 -1.10 -38.83 6.05
N ALA A 344 -0.19 -38.55 5.10
CA ALA A 344 0.74 -37.46 5.25
C ALA A 344 0.03 -36.12 5.07
N LEU A 345 0.13 -35.24 6.07
CA LEU A 345 -0.47 -33.91 5.99
C LEU A 345 0.46 -32.94 5.29
N CYS A 346 -0.02 -32.28 4.24
CA CYS A 346 0.62 -31.14 3.59
C CYS A 346 -0.23 -29.88 3.77
N LEU A 347 0.40 -28.73 3.98
CA LEU A 347 -0.28 -27.47 4.21
C LEU A 347 0.24 -26.34 3.33
N ASP A 348 -0.65 -25.51 2.84
CA ASP A 348 -0.32 -24.15 2.43
C ASP A 348 -0.37 -23.24 3.66
N CYS A 349 0.82 -22.85 4.15
CA CYS A 349 1.00 -21.94 5.28
C CYS A 349 1.42 -20.54 4.84
N ILE A 350 1.30 -20.21 3.55
CA ILE A 350 1.78 -18.94 2.96
C ILE A 350 1.19 -17.72 3.68
N SER A 351 -0.06 -17.79 4.14
CA SER A 351 -0.73 -16.68 4.83
C SER A 351 -0.78 -16.83 6.35
N SER A 352 -0.40 -17.98 6.89
CA SER A 352 -0.40 -18.24 8.34
C SER A 352 0.97 -18.11 9.00
N ILE A 353 2.06 -18.44 8.30
CA ILE A 353 3.41 -18.28 8.86
C ILE A 353 3.69 -16.82 9.22
N GLY A 354 4.15 -16.58 10.45
CA GLY A 354 4.43 -15.24 10.97
C GLY A 354 3.19 -14.38 11.28
N THR A 355 1.97 -14.96 11.20
CA THR A 355 0.72 -14.27 11.54
C THR A 355 -0.10 -14.98 12.61
N VAL A 356 0.09 -16.28 12.77
CA VAL A 356 -0.50 -17.09 13.84
C VAL A 356 0.59 -17.97 14.47
N PRO A 357 0.44 -18.42 15.72
CA PRO A 357 1.26 -19.49 16.25
C PRO A 357 1.15 -20.72 15.35
N LEU A 358 2.26 -21.19 14.83
CA LEU A 358 2.30 -22.30 13.89
C LEU A 358 3.26 -23.37 14.42
N ARG A 359 2.74 -24.55 14.67
CA ARG A 359 3.52 -25.74 15.09
C ARG A 359 3.29 -26.85 14.08
N LEU A 360 4.35 -27.19 13.35
CA LEU A 360 4.29 -28.12 12.21
C LEU A 360 4.58 -29.57 12.56
N GLU A 361 4.76 -29.92 13.84
CA GLU A 361 4.87 -31.33 14.25
C GLU A 361 3.65 -32.11 13.76
N GLY A 362 3.88 -33.23 13.08
CA GLY A 362 2.81 -34.01 12.43
C GLY A 362 2.36 -33.51 11.04
N VAL A 363 2.94 -32.42 10.55
CA VAL A 363 2.77 -31.95 9.15
C VAL A 363 4.01 -32.38 8.37
N TRP A 364 3.86 -33.09 7.28
CA TRP A 364 5.00 -33.55 6.47
C TRP A 364 5.65 -32.43 5.67
N LEU A 365 4.85 -31.66 4.90
CA LEU A 365 5.33 -30.53 4.10
C LEU A 365 4.45 -29.29 4.35
N ALA A 366 5.07 -28.12 4.47
CA ALA A 366 4.32 -26.86 4.55
C ALA A 366 4.96 -25.79 3.66
N SER A 367 4.16 -25.21 2.76
CA SER A 367 4.63 -24.11 1.91
C SER A 367 4.55 -22.77 2.62
N ALA A 368 5.50 -21.87 2.33
CA ALA A 368 5.61 -20.54 2.90
C ALA A 368 6.13 -19.52 1.86
N SER A 369 5.98 -18.23 2.13
CA SER A 369 6.46 -17.14 1.28
C SER A 369 6.99 -15.98 2.12
N SER A 370 8.04 -15.33 1.64
CA SER A 370 8.64 -14.16 2.28
C SER A 370 7.73 -12.92 2.32
N ALA A 371 6.81 -12.77 1.37
CA ALA A 371 6.11 -11.52 1.07
C ALA A 371 4.83 -11.27 1.88
N LYS A 372 4.52 -12.11 2.86
CA LYS A 372 3.31 -12.00 3.70
C LYS A 372 3.67 -11.84 5.18
N GLY A 373 3.29 -12.78 6.05
CA GLY A 373 3.55 -12.70 7.48
C GLY A 373 5.01 -12.58 7.88
N LEU A 374 5.94 -13.07 7.08
CA LEU A 374 7.38 -12.90 7.30
C LEU A 374 7.88 -11.48 7.00
N ALA A 375 7.06 -10.62 6.41
CA ALA A 375 7.29 -9.20 6.18
C ALA A 375 8.61 -8.87 5.45
N ALA A 376 8.96 -9.69 4.45
CA ALA A 376 10.08 -9.45 3.55
C ALA A 376 9.60 -9.20 2.10
N TYR A 377 10.53 -8.98 1.19
CA TYR A 377 10.22 -8.78 -0.23
C TYR A 377 9.72 -10.07 -0.88
N PRO A 378 8.82 -9.98 -1.89
CA PRO A 378 8.46 -11.11 -2.71
C PRO A 378 9.66 -11.63 -3.50
N GLY A 379 9.70 -12.92 -3.74
CA GLY A 379 10.75 -13.57 -4.53
C GLY A 379 11.46 -14.73 -3.83
N LEU A 380 11.12 -15.00 -2.55
CA LEU A 380 11.53 -16.23 -1.86
C LEU A 380 10.32 -17.03 -1.43
N ALA A 381 10.35 -18.31 -1.72
CA ALA A 381 9.44 -19.33 -1.25
C ALA A 381 10.19 -20.31 -0.36
N ALA A 382 9.51 -20.90 0.61
CA ALA A 382 10.07 -21.98 1.41
C ALA A 382 9.13 -23.17 1.46
N VAL A 383 9.70 -24.37 1.51
CA VAL A 383 8.98 -25.59 1.90
C VAL A 383 9.61 -26.13 3.17
N LEU A 384 8.83 -26.11 4.24
CA LEU A 384 9.19 -26.65 5.54
C LEU A 384 8.92 -28.14 5.54
N VAL A 385 9.82 -28.93 6.12
CA VAL A 385 9.81 -30.39 6.05
C VAL A 385 9.93 -30.98 7.45
N ASN A 386 9.10 -31.99 7.73
CA ASN A 386 9.23 -32.79 8.95
C ASN A 386 9.30 -34.29 8.62
N GLY A 387 10.07 -35.02 9.42
CA GLY A 387 10.25 -36.45 9.27
C GLY A 387 11.01 -36.83 8.01
N ALA A 388 10.47 -37.82 7.27
CA ALA A 388 11.15 -38.34 6.09
C ALA A 388 11.31 -37.29 4.98
N ALA A 389 12.53 -37.08 4.53
CA ALA A 389 12.82 -36.21 3.39
C ALA A 389 12.02 -36.64 2.15
N PRO A 390 11.48 -35.70 1.35
CA PRO A 390 10.76 -36.02 0.14
C PRO A 390 11.67 -36.76 -0.86
N ARG A 391 11.08 -37.69 -1.59
CA ARG A 391 11.77 -38.41 -2.65
C ARG A 391 11.45 -37.80 -4.00
N THR A 392 12.37 -37.96 -4.95
CA THR A 392 12.16 -37.54 -6.34
C THR A 392 11.75 -38.72 -7.19
N VAL A 393 10.70 -38.53 -8.01
CA VAL A 393 10.26 -39.50 -9.02
C VAL A 393 10.32 -38.85 -10.40
N PRO A 394 11.11 -39.39 -11.35
CA PRO A 394 11.10 -38.86 -12.72
C PRO A 394 9.75 -39.07 -13.42
N PRO A 395 9.36 -38.20 -14.37
CA PRO A 395 10.01 -36.91 -14.66
C PRO A 395 9.60 -35.82 -13.70
N THR A 396 10.58 -35.26 -12.98
CA THR A 396 10.37 -34.08 -12.14
C THR A 396 11.33 -32.99 -12.57
N ALA A 397 10.83 -31.76 -12.81
CA ALA A 397 11.68 -30.64 -13.08
C ALA A 397 12.65 -30.42 -11.91
N ARG A 398 13.95 -30.33 -12.19
CA ARG A 398 14.99 -30.24 -11.16
C ARG A 398 14.76 -29.10 -10.16
N TYR A 399 14.14 -28.03 -10.61
CA TYR A 399 13.82 -26.87 -9.76
C TYR A 399 12.72 -27.16 -8.73
N LEU A 400 11.84 -28.13 -8.98
CA LEU A 400 10.78 -28.59 -8.08
C LEU A 400 11.21 -29.77 -7.20
N ASP A 401 12.42 -30.29 -7.36
CA ASP A 401 12.95 -31.41 -6.59
C ASP A 401 13.43 -30.95 -5.20
N LEU A 402 12.54 -31.01 -4.21
CA LEU A 402 12.86 -30.64 -2.83
C LEU A 402 14.05 -31.42 -2.25
N ALA A 403 14.16 -32.70 -2.58
CA ALA A 403 15.31 -33.50 -2.13
C ALA A 403 16.64 -32.96 -2.68
N TYR A 404 16.63 -32.42 -3.89
CA TYR A 404 17.81 -31.81 -4.50
C TYR A 404 18.20 -30.48 -3.80
N TRP A 405 17.20 -29.67 -3.41
CA TRP A 405 17.41 -28.44 -2.65
C TRP A 405 17.97 -28.71 -1.25
N LEU A 406 17.36 -29.64 -0.52
CA LEU A 406 17.76 -29.99 0.87
C LEU A 406 19.19 -30.55 0.92
N ARG A 407 19.56 -31.47 0.03
CA ARG A 407 20.91 -32.06 -0.06
C ARG A 407 22.00 -31.05 -0.41
N ARG A 408 21.66 -29.86 -0.83
CA ARG A 408 22.59 -28.80 -1.25
C ARG A 408 22.43 -27.51 -0.44
N ASP A 409 22.00 -27.66 0.79
CA ASP A 409 21.82 -26.55 1.74
C ASP A 409 20.96 -25.40 1.18
N SER A 410 20.00 -25.74 0.31
CA SER A 410 19.13 -24.79 -0.43
C SER A 410 19.87 -23.84 -1.38
N VAL A 411 21.07 -24.20 -1.84
CA VAL A 411 21.85 -23.43 -2.84
C VAL A 411 22.27 -24.31 -4.03
N PRO A 412 21.35 -25.05 -4.66
CA PRO A 412 21.71 -25.90 -5.81
C PRO A 412 21.93 -25.09 -7.10
N PHE A 413 21.38 -23.89 -7.19
CA PHE A 413 21.42 -22.99 -8.35
C PHE A 413 21.86 -21.59 -7.97
N THR A 414 21.93 -20.66 -8.94
CA THR A 414 22.08 -19.24 -8.66
C THR A 414 20.92 -18.76 -7.78
N HIS A 415 21.24 -18.00 -6.74
CA HIS A 415 20.28 -17.52 -5.76
C HIS A 415 20.38 -16.00 -5.62
N SER A 416 19.36 -15.37 -5.04
CA SER A 416 19.34 -13.94 -4.78
C SER A 416 19.85 -13.61 -3.38
N SER A 417 21.07 -13.10 -3.28
CA SER A 417 21.65 -12.69 -2.00
C SER A 417 20.88 -11.55 -1.34
N ASN A 418 20.37 -10.60 -2.12
CA ASN A 418 19.61 -9.47 -1.63
C ASN A 418 18.28 -9.89 -1.00
N LEU A 419 17.54 -10.82 -1.64
CA LEU A 419 16.31 -11.36 -1.08
C LEU A 419 16.55 -12.16 0.20
N VAL A 420 17.65 -12.95 0.25
CA VAL A 420 18.02 -13.70 1.44
C VAL A 420 18.39 -12.75 2.58
N ALA A 421 19.22 -11.73 2.31
CA ALA A 421 19.58 -10.70 3.29
C ALA A 421 18.35 -9.94 3.83
N ALA A 422 17.41 -9.59 2.94
CA ALA A 422 16.17 -8.96 3.34
C ALA A 422 15.29 -9.85 4.22
N LEU A 423 15.19 -11.15 3.91
CA LEU A 423 14.43 -12.11 4.73
C LEU A 423 15.13 -12.36 6.06
N GLU A 424 16.45 -12.49 6.08
CA GLU A 424 17.25 -12.62 7.30
C GLU A 424 17.03 -11.40 8.22
N ALA A 425 17.09 -10.18 7.68
CA ALA A 425 16.84 -8.95 8.43
C ALA A 425 15.41 -8.86 8.97
N ALA A 426 14.44 -9.38 8.20
CA ALA A 426 13.04 -9.43 8.63
C ALA A 426 12.81 -10.42 9.78
N LEU A 427 13.54 -11.55 9.80
CA LEU A 427 13.42 -12.58 10.82
C LEU A 427 14.19 -12.25 12.11
N ALA A 428 15.37 -11.67 11.99
CA ALA A 428 16.35 -11.56 13.09
C ALA A 428 15.96 -10.63 14.24
N ARG A 429 15.00 -9.72 14.06
CA ARG A 429 14.67 -8.66 15.03
C ARG A 429 13.22 -8.70 15.52
N VAL A 430 12.52 -9.79 15.28
CA VAL A 430 11.12 -9.93 15.65
C VAL A 430 10.96 -10.72 16.93
N ASP A 431 10.39 -10.10 17.95
CA ASP A 431 9.75 -10.84 19.04
C ASP A 431 8.44 -11.43 18.50
N TRP A 432 8.53 -12.70 18.05
CA TRP A 432 7.40 -13.39 17.42
C TRP A 432 6.22 -13.54 18.35
N ASP A 433 6.44 -13.82 19.63
CA ASP A 433 5.36 -13.96 20.59
C ASP A 433 4.61 -12.66 20.81
N ALA A 434 5.34 -11.55 20.98
CA ALA A 434 4.73 -10.24 21.08
C ALA A 434 3.98 -9.86 19.80
N ARG A 435 4.58 -10.10 18.63
CA ARG A 435 3.96 -9.81 17.32
C ARG A 435 2.68 -10.61 17.10
N LEU A 436 2.69 -11.89 17.36
CA LEU A 436 1.51 -12.76 17.18
C LEU A 436 0.38 -12.36 18.12
N ARG A 437 0.69 -12.07 19.41
CA ARG A 437 -0.29 -11.55 20.38
C ARG A 437 -0.88 -10.20 19.93
N ASP A 438 -0.04 -9.27 19.46
CA ASP A 438 -0.47 -7.95 18.99
C ASP A 438 -1.35 -8.07 17.75
N THR A 439 -0.95 -8.90 16.78
CA THR A 439 -1.74 -9.15 15.55
C THR A 439 -3.11 -9.71 15.91
N ALA A 440 -3.19 -10.71 16.79
CA ALA A 440 -4.46 -11.29 17.22
C ALA A 440 -5.37 -10.27 17.95
N ARG A 441 -4.78 -9.43 18.82
CA ARG A 441 -5.51 -8.34 19.51
C ARG A 441 -6.04 -7.30 18.54
N HIS A 442 -5.22 -6.83 17.59
CA HIS A 442 -5.62 -5.83 16.61
C HIS A 442 -6.65 -6.38 15.64
N ALA A 443 -6.53 -7.64 15.23
CA ALA A 443 -7.50 -8.27 14.35
C ALA A 443 -8.88 -8.42 15.00
N ARG A 444 -8.93 -8.82 16.27
CA ARG A 444 -10.18 -8.88 17.02
C ARG A 444 -10.82 -7.50 17.10
N TRP A 445 -10.07 -6.51 17.54
CA TRP A 445 -10.53 -5.12 17.57
C TRP A 445 -11.04 -4.63 16.20
N LEU A 446 -10.31 -4.92 15.12
CA LEU A 446 -10.70 -4.55 13.76
C LEU A 446 -12.06 -5.18 13.37
N ARG A 447 -12.23 -6.48 13.60
CA ARG A 447 -13.48 -7.17 13.28
C ARG A 447 -14.66 -6.63 14.09
N ASP A 448 -14.46 -6.37 15.39
CA ASP A 448 -15.47 -5.76 16.24
C ASP A 448 -15.86 -4.36 15.75
N ALA A 449 -14.87 -3.54 15.40
CA ALA A 449 -15.09 -2.21 14.86
C ALA A 449 -15.81 -2.24 13.48
N LEU A 450 -15.48 -3.19 12.61
CA LEU A 450 -16.16 -3.36 11.32
C LEU A 450 -17.63 -3.77 11.51
N ARG A 451 -17.90 -4.73 12.41
CA ARG A 451 -19.29 -5.16 12.75
C ARG A 451 -20.10 -4.02 13.38
N ALA A 452 -19.49 -3.25 14.27
CA ALA A 452 -20.14 -2.08 14.88
C ALA A 452 -20.54 -1.03 13.84
N GLN A 453 -19.88 -0.99 12.68
CA GLN A 453 -20.24 -0.17 11.53
C GLN A 453 -21.26 -0.84 10.59
N GLY A 454 -21.76 -2.02 10.89
CA GLY A 454 -22.72 -2.77 10.06
C GLY A 454 -22.09 -3.50 8.86
N LEU A 455 -20.78 -3.70 8.84
CA LEU A 455 -20.08 -4.37 7.73
C LEU A 455 -20.07 -5.90 7.92
N ALA A 456 -20.43 -6.62 6.85
CA ALA A 456 -20.54 -8.09 6.87
C ALA A 456 -19.16 -8.74 6.67
N LEU A 457 -18.71 -9.53 7.65
CA LEU A 457 -17.50 -10.35 7.56
C LEU A 457 -17.82 -11.71 6.96
N VAL A 458 -16.95 -12.19 6.05
CA VAL A 458 -17.13 -13.48 5.36
C VAL A 458 -16.82 -14.65 6.30
N ALA A 459 -15.71 -14.59 7.03
CA ALA A 459 -15.36 -15.66 7.96
C ALA A 459 -16.21 -15.58 9.27
N PRO A 460 -16.73 -16.71 9.79
CA PRO A 460 -17.33 -16.75 11.11
C PRO A 460 -16.30 -16.46 12.20
N GLU A 461 -16.70 -15.80 13.30
CA GLU A 461 -15.75 -15.34 14.34
C GLU A 461 -14.92 -16.49 14.93
N ALA A 462 -15.52 -17.66 15.12
CA ALA A 462 -14.83 -18.83 15.68
C ALA A 462 -13.67 -19.36 14.81
N ALA A 463 -13.69 -19.06 13.50
CA ALA A 463 -12.67 -19.48 12.53
C ALA A 463 -12.01 -18.29 11.84
N ALA A 464 -12.19 -17.07 12.35
CA ALA A 464 -11.63 -15.88 11.73
C ALA A 464 -10.12 -15.78 11.93
N SER A 465 -9.39 -15.66 10.81
CA SER A 465 -7.94 -15.46 10.83
C SER A 465 -7.57 -14.11 11.46
N PRO A 466 -6.54 -14.04 12.29
CA PRO A 466 -5.99 -12.77 12.76
C PRO A 466 -5.21 -11.99 11.68
N SER A 467 -4.94 -12.59 10.54
CA SER A 467 -4.09 -11.96 9.52
C SER A 467 -4.88 -11.19 8.46
N VAL A 468 -6.15 -11.53 8.24
CA VAL A 468 -6.98 -10.94 7.18
C VAL A 468 -8.46 -10.99 7.53
N ALA A 469 -9.18 -9.91 7.25
CA ALA A 469 -10.63 -9.82 7.28
C ALA A 469 -11.15 -9.57 5.87
N SER A 470 -11.99 -10.48 5.36
CA SER A 470 -12.73 -10.33 4.11
C SER A 470 -14.12 -9.77 4.41
N ILE A 471 -14.51 -8.72 3.72
CA ILE A 471 -15.74 -7.96 3.94
C ILE A 471 -16.57 -8.05 2.66
N ALA A 472 -17.79 -8.57 2.77
CA ALA A 472 -18.76 -8.57 1.69
C ALA A 472 -19.48 -7.21 1.66
N LEU A 473 -19.46 -6.56 0.50
CA LEU A 473 -20.14 -5.28 0.32
C LEU A 473 -21.59 -5.50 -0.11
N PRO A 474 -22.50 -4.58 0.23
CA PRO A 474 -23.89 -4.65 -0.20
C PRO A 474 -24.04 -4.63 -1.73
N ASP A 475 -25.14 -5.18 -2.24
CA ASP A 475 -25.49 -5.05 -3.65
C ASP A 475 -25.62 -3.57 -4.03
N GLY A 476 -25.16 -3.23 -5.23
CA GLY A 476 -25.13 -1.84 -5.70
C GLY A 476 -23.96 -0.98 -5.17
N VAL A 477 -23.08 -1.53 -4.33
CA VAL A 477 -21.88 -0.84 -3.82
C VAL A 477 -20.62 -1.51 -4.40
N PRO A 478 -20.05 -1.03 -5.53
CA PRO A 478 -18.92 -1.70 -6.18
C PRO A 478 -17.64 -1.68 -5.34
N ALA A 479 -17.03 -2.85 -5.12
CA ALA A 479 -15.77 -2.99 -4.37
C ALA A 479 -14.63 -2.15 -4.98
N ALA A 480 -14.60 -2.01 -6.31
CA ALA A 480 -13.62 -1.21 -7.03
C ALA A 480 -13.70 0.28 -6.67
N GLU A 481 -14.90 0.83 -6.54
CA GLU A 481 -15.11 2.23 -6.19
C GLU A 481 -14.75 2.51 -4.73
N VAL A 482 -15.17 1.62 -3.82
CA VAL A 482 -14.84 1.70 -2.40
C VAL A 482 -13.32 1.63 -2.20
N GLY A 483 -12.65 0.65 -2.84
CA GLY A 483 -11.21 0.50 -2.75
C GLY A 483 -10.44 1.68 -3.33
N ALA A 484 -10.89 2.24 -4.47
CA ALA A 484 -10.29 3.42 -5.07
C ALA A 484 -10.48 4.68 -4.21
N ALA A 485 -11.64 4.84 -3.56
CA ALA A 485 -11.91 5.95 -2.67
C ALA A 485 -11.05 5.88 -1.39
N LEU A 486 -10.92 4.70 -0.79
CA LEU A 486 -10.04 4.50 0.36
C LEU A 486 -8.56 4.76 0.02
N LEU A 487 -8.12 4.35 -1.17
CA LEU A 487 -6.76 4.64 -1.62
C LEU A 487 -6.50 6.15 -1.71
N ARG A 488 -7.45 6.94 -2.22
CA ARG A 488 -7.38 8.41 -2.23
C ARG A 488 -7.32 9.01 -0.82
N ARG A 489 -7.96 8.35 0.16
CA ARG A 489 -7.92 8.74 1.59
C ARG A 489 -6.66 8.25 2.31
N GLY A 490 -5.71 7.65 1.60
CA GLY A 490 -4.45 7.17 2.18
C GLY A 490 -4.51 5.76 2.78
N PHE A 491 -5.54 4.95 2.45
CA PHE A 491 -5.65 3.55 2.88
C PHE A 491 -5.57 2.62 1.68
N GLU A 492 -4.54 1.79 1.62
CA GLU A 492 -4.42 0.74 0.60
C GLU A 492 -4.91 -0.60 1.16
N ILE A 493 -6.09 -1.04 0.71
CA ILE A 493 -6.70 -2.34 1.02
C ILE A 493 -6.70 -3.23 -0.23
N ALA A 494 -7.00 -4.53 -0.09
CA ALA A 494 -7.10 -5.43 -1.24
C ALA A 494 -8.53 -5.44 -1.82
N TRP A 495 -8.66 -5.24 -3.16
CA TRP A 495 -9.93 -5.25 -3.89
C TRP A 495 -9.77 -5.62 -5.38
N ARG A 496 -8.52 -5.68 -5.90
CA ARG A 496 -8.23 -5.79 -7.34
C ARG A 496 -8.13 -7.23 -7.84
N SER A 497 -8.03 -8.23 -6.95
CA SER A 497 -7.94 -9.62 -7.40
C SER A 497 -9.27 -10.10 -8.02
N ALA A 498 -9.18 -11.00 -8.99
CA ALA A 498 -10.34 -11.48 -9.73
C ALA A 498 -11.43 -12.05 -8.81
N TYR A 499 -11.04 -12.84 -7.79
CA TYR A 499 -11.99 -13.43 -6.84
C TYR A 499 -12.67 -12.38 -5.94
N LEU A 500 -12.00 -11.26 -5.58
CA LEU A 500 -12.62 -10.17 -4.84
C LEU A 500 -13.60 -9.40 -5.71
N ALA A 501 -13.21 -9.08 -6.93
CA ALA A 501 -14.04 -8.36 -7.87
C ALA A 501 -15.32 -9.14 -8.22
N SER A 502 -15.21 -10.45 -8.50
CA SER A 502 -16.35 -11.30 -8.86
C SER A 502 -17.34 -11.53 -7.72
N ARG A 503 -16.91 -11.37 -6.46
CA ARG A 503 -17.74 -11.56 -5.25
C ARG A 503 -18.18 -10.25 -4.61
N ASN A 504 -17.75 -9.12 -5.13
CA ASN A 504 -17.95 -7.79 -4.57
C ASN A 504 -17.42 -7.68 -3.13
N TRP A 505 -16.20 -8.18 -2.90
CA TRP A 505 -15.54 -8.17 -1.59
C TRP A 505 -14.34 -7.23 -1.56
N VAL A 506 -14.01 -6.75 -0.37
CA VAL A 506 -12.74 -6.08 -0.06
C VAL A 506 -12.05 -6.77 1.11
N GLN A 507 -10.73 -6.62 1.24
CA GLN A 507 -9.97 -7.23 2.35
C GLN A 507 -9.08 -6.23 3.04
N VAL A 508 -9.01 -6.36 4.36
CA VAL A 508 -8.07 -5.66 5.23
C VAL A 508 -7.14 -6.69 5.87
N ALA A 509 -5.84 -6.57 5.63
CA ALA A 509 -4.85 -7.52 6.14
C ALA A 509 -3.89 -6.87 7.14
N LEU A 510 -3.46 -7.65 8.14
CA LEU A 510 -2.51 -7.30 9.18
C LEU A 510 -1.24 -8.19 9.11
N MET A 511 -0.79 -8.49 7.89
CA MET A 511 0.31 -9.45 7.65
C MET A 511 1.71 -8.84 7.75
N GLY A 512 1.88 -7.57 7.38
CA GLY A 512 3.17 -6.88 7.36
C GLY A 512 3.36 -5.89 8.51
N ALA A 513 4.24 -4.94 8.30
CA ALA A 513 4.28 -3.73 9.11
C ALA A 513 3.08 -2.84 8.74
N TYR A 514 2.26 -2.47 9.69
CA TYR A 514 1.10 -1.60 9.46
C TYR A 514 1.05 -0.46 10.48
N ASP A 515 0.52 0.68 10.04
CA ASP A 515 0.31 1.85 10.89
C ASP A 515 -0.89 1.64 11.81
N ARG A 516 -0.67 1.67 13.13
CA ARG A 516 -1.71 1.48 14.15
C ARG A 516 -2.67 2.66 14.25
N VAL A 517 -2.23 3.88 13.89
CA VAL A 517 -3.10 5.07 13.87
C VAL A 517 -4.06 4.97 12.69
N ALA A 518 -3.53 4.68 11.50
CA ALA A 518 -4.33 4.45 10.31
C ALA A 518 -5.29 3.27 10.48
N LEU A 519 -4.88 2.17 11.14
CA LEU A 519 -5.75 1.04 11.45
C LEU A 519 -6.98 1.45 12.24
N ARG A 520 -6.83 2.36 13.23
CA ARG A 520 -7.97 2.84 14.05
C ARG A 520 -8.97 3.68 13.24
N GLN A 521 -8.53 4.35 12.20
CA GLN A 521 -9.37 5.19 11.35
C GLN A 521 -10.08 4.40 10.25
N LEU A 522 -9.48 3.27 9.81
CA LEU A 522 -9.93 2.51 8.65
C LEU A 522 -11.38 2.01 8.72
N PRO A 523 -11.90 1.43 9.84
CA PRO A 523 -13.30 0.96 9.88
C PRO A 523 -14.31 2.08 9.65
N GLY A 524 -14.09 3.25 10.23
CA GLY A 524 -14.94 4.43 10.01
C GLY A 524 -14.89 4.91 8.56
N ALA A 525 -13.68 5.04 8.02
CA ALA A 525 -13.46 5.44 6.63
C ALA A 525 -14.13 4.48 5.64
N LEU A 526 -14.00 3.16 5.84
CA LEU A 526 -14.62 2.16 4.99
C LEU A 526 -16.16 2.24 5.06
N ALA A 527 -16.72 2.36 6.27
CA ALA A 527 -18.16 2.45 6.45
C ALA A 527 -18.76 3.73 5.84
N GLU A 528 -18.06 4.85 5.91
CA GLU A 528 -18.46 6.11 5.24
C GLU A 528 -18.54 5.93 3.73
N GLU A 529 -17.52 5.31 3.11
CA GLU A 529 -17.50 5.05 1.68
C GLU A 529 -18.62 4.09 1.24
N VAL A 530 -18.90 3.06 2.03
CA VAL A 530 -20.00 2.13 1.77
C VAL A 530 -21.34 2.85 1.87
N ARG A 531 -21.61 3.58 2.96
CA ARG A 531 -22.87 4.32 3.16
C ARG A 531 -23.13 5.39 2.09
N ALA A 532 -22.08 6.07 1.63
CA ALA A 532 -22.22 7.07 0.56
C ALA A 532 -22.78 6.42 -0.72
N ARG A 533 -22.20 5.29 -1.12
CA ARG A 533 -22.61 4.58 -2.35
C ARG A 533 -23.94 3.85 -2.23
N THR A 534 -24.29 3.38 -1.04
CA THR A 534 -25.64 2.83 -0.79
C THR A 534 -26.70 3.90 -1.04
N ARG A 535 -26.50 5.11 -0.50
CA ARG A 535 -27.43 6.23 -0.76
C ARG A 535 -27.51 6.63 -2.23
N ASP A 536 -26.37 6.58 -2.95
CA ASP A 536 -26.34 6.90 -4.38
C ASP A 536 -27.08 5.83 -5.21
N ALA A 537 -26.91 4.55 -4.86
CA ALA A 537 -27.64 3.45 -5.49
C ALA A 537 -29.16 3.52 -5.23
N GLU A 538 -29.59 3.85 -4.00
CA GLU A 538 -31.00 4.04 -3.63
C GLU A 538 -31.65 5.23 -4.36
N ARG A 539 -30.89 6.28 -4.68
CA ARG A 539 -31.38 7.43 -5.45
C ARG A 539 -31.47 7.15 -6.95
N ALA A 540 -30.69 6.18 -7.45
CA ALA A 540 -30.66 5.80 -8.86
C ALA A 540 -31.69 4.71 -9.22
N ALA A 541 -32.20 3.96 -8.23
CA ALA A 541 -33.26 2.96 -8.34
C ALA A 541 -34.65 3.61 -8.24
#